data_b112c1478998bea81db7d3f8a81a07be
#
_entry.id   b112c1478998bea81db7d3f8a81a07be
#
_cell.length_a   1.000
_cell.length_b   1.000
_cell.length_c   1.000
_cell.angle_alpha   90.00
_cell.angle_beta   90.00
_cell.angle_gamma   90.00
#
_symmetry.space_group_name_H-M   'P 1'
#
loop_
_entity.id
_entity.type
_entity.pdbx_description
1 polymer ?
#
loop_
_entity_poly.entity_id
_entity_poly.type
_entity_poly.pdbx_seq_one_letter_code
_entity_poly.pdbx_strand_id
1 'polypeptide(L)'
;MKKFCLMVLEDEPVTSVLLGKALRNAMPDELVLTSRSLAEARLLLGEYPIDFFCLDVHLPDGSGIDFIYEAMVKNPAASIIVMTADPLPEYRAQATAYHVLLFTEKPLDYKAVATRARECRDARALHARGNTGFFSASLSQLTVLDIIQMKCLSHATQVIDFTSARDGRGRIYFQNGEIIHAETAAAKAEAAVSEVVGWRGGRAQEVADAPPAERSIFSSWQSLLLSAAQAADENRAT
;
A
#
# COMPACT_ATOMS: atom_id res chain seq x y z
N MET A 1 0.32 24.06 1.25
CA MET A 1 0.23 22.59 1.19
C MET A 1 1.34 22.01 2.04
N LYS A 2 1.11 20.91 2.77
CA LYS A 2 2.16 20.21 3.50
C LYS A 2 3.12 19.59 2.49
N LYS A 3 4.44 19.86 2.63
CA LYS A 3 5.45 19.25 1.76
C LYS A 3 5.54 17.75 2.01
N PHE A 4 5.80 16.99 0.95
CA PHE A 4 6.11 15.58 1.05
C PHE A 4 7.55 15.44 1.57
N CYS A 5 7.72 14.72 2.66
CA CYS A 5 9.01 14.60 3.33
C CYS A 5 9.62 13.23 3.07
N LEU A 6 10.85 13.20 2.58
CA LEU A 6 11.62 11.99 2.29
C LEU A 6 12.82 11.89 3.23
N MET A 7 13.17 10.68 3.66
CA MET A 7 14.41 10.39 4.41
C MET A 7 15.22 9.33 3.68
N VAL A 8 16.51 9.58 3.56
CA VAL A 8 17.53 8.60 3.16
C VAL A 8 18.37 8.28 4.39
N LEU A 9 18.31 7.04 4.85
CA LEU A 9 19.12 6.49 5.94
C LEU A 9 20.16 5.56 5.34
N GLU A 10 21.40 6.04 5.20
CA GLU A 10 22.50 5.41 4.47
C GLU A 10 23.82 5.92 5.00
N ASP A 11 24.67 5.07 5.53
CA ASP A 11 25.93 5.44 6.15
C ASP A 11 27.05 5.68 5.13
N GLU A 12 26.97 5.04 3.94
CA GLU A 12 27.96 5.24 2.87
C GLU A 12 27.77 6.61 2.21
N PRO A 13 28.78 7.52 2.31
CA PRO A 13 28.59 8.91 1.91
C PRO A 13 28.23 9.10 0.43
N VAL A 14 28.81 8.28 -0.45
CA VAL A 14 28.61 8.41 -1.90
C VAL A 14 27.17 8.04 -2.27
N THR A 15 26.70 6.91 -1.79
CA THR A 15 25.33 6.43 -2.01
C THR A 15 24.31 7.41 -1.42
N SER A 16 24.52 7.88 -0.19
CA SER A 16 23.66 8.88 0.47
C SER A 16 23.55 10.17 -0.35
N VAL A 17 24.67 10.71 -0.82
CA VAL A 17 24.71 11.95 -1.62
C VAL A 17 24.05 11.75 -2.99
N LEU A 18 24.36 10.65 -3.69
CA LEU A 18 23.82 10.38 -5.03
C LEU A 18 22.30 10.12 -4.98
N LEU A 19 21.83 9.34 -4.04
CA LEU A 19 20.41 9.08 -3.86
C LEU A 19 19.66 10.36 -3.45
N GLY A 20 20.19 11.10 -2.47
CA GLY A 20 19.61 12.38 -2.05
C GLY A 20 19.54 13.39 -3.20
N LYS A 21 20.58 13.46 -4.06
CA LYS A 21 20.57 14.30 -5.27
C LYS A 21 19.53 13.84 -6.29
N ALA A 22 19.39 12.53 -6.53
CA ALA A 22 18.41 12.02 -7.46
C ALA A 22 16.97 12.34 -7.00
N LEU A 23 16.70 12.20 -5.70
CA LEU A 23 15.40 12.54 -5.11
C LEU A 23 15.11 14.05 -5.21
N ARG A 24 16.07 14.92 -4.87
CA ARG A 24 15.90 16.38 -5.00
C ARG A 24 15.69 16.82 -6.45
N ASN A 25 16.41 16.21 -7.39
CA ASN A 25 16.23 16.52 -8.82
C ASN A 25 14.84 16.10 -9.33
N ALA A 26 14.33 14.97 -8.86
CA ALA A 26 13.02 14.48 -9.25
C ALA A 26 11.86 15.26 -8.59
N MET A 27 12.10 15.84 -7.43
CA MET A 27 11.11 16.51 -6.59
C MET A 27 11.71 17.75 -5.92
N PRO A 28 12.00 18.85 -6.69
CA PRO A 28 12.73 20.01 -6.19
C PRO A 28 11.99 20.80 -5.10
N ASP A 29 10.67 20.70 -5.05
CA ASP A 29 9.84 21.43 -4.08
C ASP A 29 9.65 20.69 -2.76
N GLU A 30 10.10 19.42 -2.68
CA GLU A 30 9.90 18.55 -1.54
C GLU A 30 11.11 18.54 -0.60
N LEU A 31 10.89 18.08 0.64
CA LEU A 31 11.93 18.01 1.65
C LEU A 31 12.64 16.65 1.61
N VAL A 32 13.95 16.65 1.32
CA VAL A 32 14.78 15.44 1.33
C VAL A 32 15.79 15.54 2.46
N LEU A 33 15.59 14.75 3.50
CA LEU A 33 16.46 14.58 4.65
C LEU A 33 17.44 13.43 4.40
N THR A 34 18.63 13.52 4.93
CA THR A 34 19.63 12.44 4.90
C THR A 34 20.15 12.19 6.31
N SER A 35 20.34 10.94 6.66
CA SER A 35 20.87 10.49 7.94
C SER A 35 21.88 9.37 7.70
N ARG A 36 22.89 9.28 8.54
CA ARG A 36 23.97 8.30 8.41
C ARG A 36 23.98 7.27 9.55
N SER A 37 23.02 7.39 10.49
CA SER A 37 22.88 6.50 11.63
C SER A 37 21.44 6.44 12.10
N LEU A 38 21.09 5.39 12.82
CA LEU A 38 19.77 5.25 13.47
C LEU A 38 19.53 6.35 14.50
N ALA A 39 20.58 6.74 15.24
CA ALA A 39 20.47 7.82 16.23
C ALA A 39 20.04 9.14 15.58
N GLU A 40 20.66 9.53 14.48
CA GLU A 40 20.29 10.73 13.71
C GLU A 40 18.89 10.58 13.08
N ALA A 41 18.58 9.40 12.51
CA ALA A 41 17.27 9.13 11.91
C ALA A 41 16.14 9.27 12.92
N ARG A 42 16.32 8.81 14.18
CA ARG A 42 15.33 8.96 15.26
C ARG A 42 15.08 10.42 15.63
N LEU A 43 16.11 11.27 15.64
CA LEU A 43 15.95 12.70 15.87
C LEU A 43 15.09 13.31 14.77
N LEU A 44 15.44 13.05 13.50
CA LEU A 44 14.68 13.54 12.36
C LEU A 44 13.24 13.00 12.34
N LEU A 45 13.03 11.75 12.70
CA LEU A 45 11.70 11.15 12.82
C LEU A 45 10.85 11.81 13.92
N GLY A 46 11.49 12.35 14.95
CA GLY A 46 10.83 13.13 16.00
C GLY A 46 10.40 14.53 15.56
N GLU A 47 11.13 15.14 14.62
CA GLU A 47 10.94 16.52 14.18
C GLU A 47 10.07 16.62 12.92
N TYR A 48 10.16 15.63 12.01
CA TYR A 48 9.54 15.70 10.68
C TYR A 48 8.54 14.56 10.47
N PRO A 49 7.39 14.85 9.87
CA PRO A 49 6.43 13.83 9.44
C PRO A 49 6.89 13.21 8.12
N ILE A 50 7.75 12.22 8.19
CA ILE A 50 8.39 11.62 7.01
C ILE A 50 7.40 10.69 6.31
N ASP A 51 7.24 10.89 5.00
CA ASP A 51 6.26 10.23 4.15
C ASP A 51 6.85 9.11 3.30
N PHE A 52 8.18 9.15 3.10
CA PHE A 52 8.89 8.17 2.29
C PHE A 52 10.29 7.91 2.84
N PHE A 53 10.65 6.64 2.94
CA PHE A 53 11.95 6.23 3.47
C PHE A 53 12.73 5.41 2.44
N CYS A 54 14.04 5.69 2.33
CA CYS A 54 15.04 4.79 1.75
C CYS A 54 15.97 4.36 2.89
N LEU A 55 15.93 3.09 3.28
CA LEU A 55 16.62 2.57 4.46
C LEU A 55 17.69 1.55 4.03
N ASP A 56 18.95 1.79 4.37
CA ASP A 56 19.95 0.74 4.33
C ASP A 56 19.75 -0.26 5.48
N VAL A 57 20.00 -1.52 5.22
CA VAL A 57 19.94 -2.59 6.22
C VAL A 57 21.10 -2.46 7.21
N HIS A 58 22.31 -2.19 6.73
CA HIS A 58 23.52 -2.16 7.53
C HIS A 58 23.92 -0.74 7.89
N LEU A 59 23.84 -0.41 9.17
CA LEU A 59 24.19 0.90 9.71
C LEU A 59 25.17 0.74 10.86
N PRO A 60 26.01 1.75 11.16
CA PRO A 60 27.05 1.64 12.18
C PRO A 60 26.51 1.41 13.59
N ASP A 61 25.25 1.74 13.84
CA ASP A 61 24.60 1.67 15.15
C ASP A 61 23.39 0.71 15.17
N GLY A 62 23.22 -0.15 14.14
CA GLY A 62 22.19 -1.19 14.13
C GLY A 62 21.63 -1.53 12.75
N SER A 63 20.45 -2.12 12.71
CA SER A 63 19.77 -2.52 11.49
C SER A 63 18.68 -1.54 11.08
N GLY A 64 18.70 -1.11 9.80
CA GLY A 64 17.61 -0.30 9.24
C GLY A 64 16.27 -1.02 9.19
N ILE A 65 16.28 -2.37 9.22
CA ILE A 65 15.03 -3.15 9.30
C ILE A 65 14.34 -2.95 10.64
N ASP A 66 15.09 -2.88 11.75
CA ASP A 66 14.51 -2.64 13.08
C ASP A 66 13.88 -1.24 13.16
N PHE A 67 14.41 -0.27 12.41
CA PHE A 67 13.87 1.07 12.32
C PHE A 67 12.53 1.16 11.57
N ILE A 68 12.18 0.18 10.74
CA ILE A 68 10.91 0.15 10.00
C ILE A 68 9.73 0.24 10.96
N TYR A 69 9.75 -0.50 12.05
CA TYR A 69 8.68 -0.47 13.04
C TYR A 69 8.50 0.94 13.64
N GLU A 70 9.59 1.60 14.01
CA GLU A 70 9.56 2.96 14.56
C GLU A 70 8.98 3.96 13.54
N ALA A 71 9.40 3.85 12.28
CA ALA A 71 8.90 4.68 11.17
C ALA A 71 7.39 4.48 10.96
N MET A 72 6.91 3.23 10.95
CA MET A 72 5.49 2.91 10.75
C MET A 72 4.60 3.32 11.93
N VAL A 73 5.11 3.25 13.17
CA VAL A 73 4.39 3.76 14.34
C VAL A 73 4.17 5.27 14.24
N LYS A 74 5.14 6.02 13.74
CA LYS A 74 5.04 7.48 13.56
C LYS A 74 4.17 7.87 12.37
N ASN A 75 4.27 7.15 11.26
CA ASN A 75 3.46 7.38 10.06
C ASN A 75 3.09 6.04 9.41
N PRO A 76 1.96 5.43 9.77
CA PRO A 76 1.51 4.15 9.20
C PRO A 76 1.29 4.18 7.68
N ALA A 77 1.13 5.38 7.11
CA ALA A 77 0.95 5.58 5.67
C ALA A 77 2.27 5.86 4.92
N ALA A 78 3.42 5.82 5.60
CA ALA A 78 4.70 6.03 4.95
C ALA A 78 5.04 4.87 4.00
N SER A 79 5.67 5.21 2.87
CA SER A 79 6.20 4.22 1.94
C SER A 79 7.69 3.98 2.26
N ILE A 80 8.10 2.72 2.26
CA ILE A 80 9.46 2.34 2.65
C ILE A 80 10.11 1.52 1.53
N ILE A 81 11.30 1.93 1.12
CA ILE A 81 12.23 1.13 0.29
C ILE A 81 13.38 0.68 1.20
N VAL A 82 13.63 -0.62 1.23
CA VAL A 82 14.80 -1.21 1.89
C VAL A 82 15.89 -1.47 0.85
N MET A 83 17.11 -1.04 1.15
CA MET A 83 18.30 -1.17 0.31
C MET A 83 19.34 -1.99 1.05
N THR A 84 20.07 -2.86 0.36
CA THR A 84 21.15 -3.62 0.99
C THR A 84 22.21 -4.05 0.00
N ALA A 85 23.46 -4.12 0.44
CA ALA A 85 24.55 -4.76 -0.29
C ALA A 85 24.58 -6.28 -0.07
N ASP A 86 23.90 -6.77 0.98
CA ASP A 86 23.84 -8.18 1.36
C ASP A 86 22.39 -8.66 1.42
N PRO A 87 21.83 -9.19 0.32
CA PRO A 87 20.40 -9.52 0.19
C PRO A 87 20.06 -10.87 0.84
N LEU A 88 20.32 -11.02 2.14
CA LEU A 88 19.98 -12.25 2.86
C LEU A 88 18.47 -12.53 2.82
N PRO A 89 18.07 -13.82 2.69
CA PRO A 89 16.65 -14.20 2.67
C PRO A 89 15.86 -13.74 3.89
N GLU A 90 16.51 -13.71 5.06
CA GLU A 90 15.91 -13.25 6.32
C GLU A 90 15.56 -11.76 6.29
N TYR A 91 16.40 -10.89 5.73
CA TYR A 91 16.10 -9.47 5.57
C TYR A 91 14.93 -9.24 4.63
N ARG A 92 14.88 -10.00 3.54
CA ARG A 92 13.76 -9.96 2.60
C ARG A 92 12.46 -10.43 3.24
N ALA A 93 12.50 -11.48 4.05
CA ALA A 93 11.33 -12.00 4.76
C ALA A 93 10.81 -10.97 5.80
N GLN A 94 11.70 -10.34 6.57
CA GLN A 94 11.34 -9.29 7.53
C GLN A 94 10.76 -8.06 6.82
N ALA A 95 11.38 -7.58 5.75
CA ALA A 95 10.88 -6.47 4.97
C ALA A 95 9.49 -6.77 4.39
N THR A 96 9.26 -8.00 3.91
CA THR A 96 7.95 -8.44 3.41
C THR A 96 6.90 -8.45 4.52
N ALA A 97 7.25 -8.87 5.73
CA ALA A 97 6.34 -8.86 6.89
C ALA A 97 5.87 -7.44 7.26
N TYR A 98 6.71 -6.43 7.02
CA TYR A 98 6.37 -5.01 7.19
C TYR A 98 5.69 -4.39 5.97
N HIS A 99 5.40 -5.15 4.91
CA HIS A 99 4.78 -4.65 3.68
C HIS A 99 5.53 -3.46 3.05
N VAL A 100 6.86 -3.50 3.07
CA VAL A 100 7.65 -2.43 2.43
C VAL A 100 7.37 -2.37 0.93
N LEU A 101 7.43 -1.16 0.38
CA LEU A 101 7.15 -0.89 -1.03
C LEU A 101 8.09 -1.64 -1.97
N LEU A 102 9.36 -1.73 -1.59
CA LEU A 102 10.41 -2.38 -2.38
C LEU A 102 11.56 -2.82 -1.49
N PHE A 103 12.10 -4.00 -1.78
CA PHE A 103 13.40 -4.46 -1.27
C PHE A 103 14.36 -4.57 -2.46
N THR A 104 15.46 -3.83 -2.45
CA THR A 104 16.39 -3.71 -3.58
C THR A 104 17.84 -3.90 -3.16
N GLU A 105 18.62 -4.45 -4.08
CA GLU A 105 20.05 -4.69 -3.90
C GLU A 105 20.87 -3.53 -4.43
N LYS A 106 22.01 -3.27 -3.77
CA LYS A 106 23.02 -2.34 -4.28
C LYS A 106 23.90 -3.06 -5.33
N PRO A 107 24.31 -2.42 -6.43
CA PRO A 107 24.22 -0.97 -6.71
C PRO A 107 22.80 -0.54 -7.14
N LEU A 108 22.38 0.64 -6.66
CA LEU A 108 21.04 1.15 -6.86
C LEU A 108 20.87 1.81 -8.24
N ASP A 109 19.73 1.59 -8.87
CA ASP A 109 19.23 2.51 -9.89
C ASP A 109 18.56 3.71 -9.20
N TYR A 110 19.34 4.76 -8.93
CA TYR A 110 18.88 5.99 -8.27
C TYR A 110 17.70 6.64 -9.00
N LYS A 111 17.63 6.50 -10.34
CA LYS A 111 16.54 7.05 -11.14
C LYS A 111 15.24 6.26 -10.93
N ALA A 112 15.33 4.94 -10.85
CA ALA A 112 14.19 4.09 -10.54
C ALA A 112 13.64 4.36 -9.14
N VAL A 113 14.51 4.50 -8.12
CA VAL A 113 14.11 4.86 -6.75
C VAL A 113 13.42 6.22 -6.72
N ALA A 114 13.99 7.24 -7.40
CA ALA A 114 13.41 8.57 -7.46
C ALA A 114 12.05 8.60 -8.20
N THR A 115 11.88 7.77 -9.23
CA THR A 115 10.59 7.58 -9.92
C THR A 115 9.54 7.01 -8.99
N ARG A 116 9.87 5.97 -8.21
CA ARG A 116 8.97 5.37 -7.22
C ARG A 116 8.56 6.37 -6.14
N ALA A 117 9.52 7.14 -5.62
CA ALA A 117 9.23 8.18 -4.62
C ALA A 117 8.26 9.24 -5.17
N ARG A 118 8.44 9.67 -6.42
CA ARG A 118 7.54 10.61 -7.10
C ARG A 118 6.13 10.03 -7.29
N GLU A 119 6.01 8.76 -7.69
CA GLU A 119 4.72 8.08 -7.81
C GLU A 119 3.97 8.07 -6.47
N CYS A 120 4.66 7.77 -5.35
CA CYS A 120 4.09 7.80 -4.01
C CYS A 120 3.63 9.21 -3.61
N ARG A 121 4.45 10.25 -3.89
CA ARG A 121 4.07 11.64 -3.65
C ARG A 121 2.83 12.03 -4.43
N ASP A 122 2.78 11.70 -5.72
CA ASP A 122 1.67 12.07 -6.61
C ASP A 122 0.37 11.38 -6.19
N ALA A 123 0.43 10.10 -5.84
CA ALA A 123 -0.69 9.37 -5.27
C ALA A 123 -1.20 10.04 -3.98
N ARG A 124 -0.29 10.43 -3.07
CA ARG A 124 -0.65 11.09 -1.82
C ARG A 124 -1.20 12.51 -2.01
N ALA A 125 -0.67 13.24 -2.99
CA ALA A 125 -1.18 14.57 -3.34
C ALA A 125 -2.60 14.51 -3.93
N LEU A 126 -2.93 13.46 -4.68
CA LEU A 126 -4.27 13.19 -5.17
C LEU A 126 -5.24 12.94 -4.01
N HIS A 127 -4.84 12.13 -3.02
CA HIS A 127 -5.62 11.91 -1.80
C HIS A 127 -5.85 13.21 -0.99
N ALA A 128 -4.82 14.04 -0.84
CA ALA A 128 -4.89 15.27 -0.05
C ALA A 128 -5.73 16.39 -0.68
N ARG A 129 -5.93 16.37 -2.00
CA ARG A 129 -6.72 17.40 -2.72
C ARG A 129 -8.23 17.16 -2.67
N GLY A 130 -8.71 16.16 -1.91
CA GLY A 130 -10.12 15.78 -1.93
C GLY A 130 -10.55 15.18 -3.27
N ASN A 131 -9.67 15.20 -4.27
CA ASN A 131 -9.73 14.30 -5.39
C ASN A 131 -9.23 12.98 -4.82
N THR A 132 -10.11 12.26 -4.16
CA THR A 132 -9.87 10.92 -3.68
C THR A 132 -9.20 10.21 -4.83
N GLY A 133 -7.90 9.93 -4.69
CA GLY A 133 -7.20 9.03 -5.59
C GLY A 133 -7.90 7.70 -5.43
N PHE A 134 -9.03 7.58 -6.14
CA PHE A 134 -9.84 6.40 -6.10
C PHE A 134 -8.93 5.25 -6.45
N PHE A 135 -8.79 4.33 -5.53
CA PHE A 135 -8.23 3.04 -5.88
C PHE A 135 -8.89 2.61 -7.19
N SER A 136 -8.08 2.39 -8.20
CA SER A 136 -8.54 1.89 -9.48
C SER A 136 -7.62 0.77 -9.92
N ALA A 137 -8.19 -0.40 -10.14
CA ALA A 137 -7.46 -1.57 -10.60
C ALA A 137 -8.19 -2.25 -11.76
N SER A 138 -7.41 -2.81 -12.69
CA SER A 138 -7.96 -3.70 -13.72
C SER A 138 -8.06 -5.11 -13.17
N LEU A 139 -9.23 -5.73 -13.28
CA LEU A 139 -9.46 -7.13 -12.91
C LEU A 139 -8.80 -8.14 -13.88
N SER A 140 -8.04 -7.65 -14.87
CA SER A 140 -7.17 -8.48 -15.71
C SER A 140 -5.80 -8.75 -15.05
N GLN A 141 -5.39 -7.92 -14.08
CA GLN A 141 -4.11 -8.03 -13.39
C GLN A 141 -4.26 -8.45 -11.92
N LEU A 142 -5.35 -8.03 -11.27
CA LEU A 142 -5.70 -8.38 -9.91
C LEU A 142 -7.07 -9.03 -9.89
N THR A 143 -7.23 -10.11 -9.14
CA THR A 143 -8.56 -10.68 -8.91
C THR A 143 -9.35 -9.83 -7.92
N VAL A 144 -10.67 -9.98 -7.91
CA VAL A 144 -11.52 -9.37 -6.87
C VAL A 144 -11.07 -9.80 -5.49
N LEU A 145 -10.68 -11.07 -5.33
CA LEU A 145 -10.18 -11.63 -4.08
C LEU A 145 -8.93 -10.90 -3.58
N ASP A 146 -7.94 -10.65 -4.47
CA ASP A 146 -6.71 -9.93 -4.12
C ASP A 146 -7.03 -8.52 -3.62
N ILE A 147 -7.96 -7.84 -4.29
CA ILE A 147 -8.39 -6.49 -3.91
C ILE A 147 -9.05 -6.49 -2.53
N ILE A 148 -9.96 -7.42 -2.27
CA ILE A 148 -10.63 -7.54 -0.97
C ILE A 148 -9.61 -7.82 0.13
N GLN A 149 -8.71 -8.78 -0.07
CA GLN A 149 -7.66 -9.10 0.90
C GLN A 149 -6.78 -7.90 1.21
N MET A 150 -6.32 -7.18 0.17
CA MET A 150 -5.52 -5.98 0.32
C MET A 150 -6.25 -4.91 1.15
N LYS A 151 -7.56 -4.70 0.91
CA LYS A 151 -8.36 -3.71 1.65
C LYS A 151 -8.61 -4.13 3.10
N CYS A 152 -8.85 -5.40 3.35
CA CYS A 152 -9.02 -5.93 4.70
C CYS A 152 -7.70 -5.84 5.51
N LEU A 153 -6.58 -6.27 4.93
CA LEU A 153 -5.26 -6.25 5.58
C LEU A 153 -4.75 -4.81 5.84
N SER A 154 -5.10 -3.85 4.98
CA SER A 154 -4.77 -2.43 5.18
C SER A 154 -5.70 -1.70 6.15
N HIS A 155 -6.62 -2.40 6.82
CA HIS A 155 -7.65 -1.81 7.70
C HIS A 155 -8.42 -0.66 7.03
N ALA A 156 -8.73 -0.80 5.74
CA ALA A 156 -9.38 0.23 4.97
C ALA A 156 -10.81 0.52 5.47
N THR A 157 -11.18 1.81 5.44
CA THR A 157 -12.57 2.27 5.59
C THR A 157 -12.93 3.02 4.33
N GLN A 158 -13.58 2.33 3.39
CA GLN A 158 -13.90 2.83 2.05
C GLN A 158 -14.91 1.94 1.34
N VAL A 159 -15.38 2.42 0.20
CA VAL A 159 -16.31 1.68 -0.66
C VAL A 159 -15.67 1.45 -2.01
N ILE A 160 -15.74 0.22 -2.52
CA ILE A 160 -15.21 -0.16 -3.83
C ILE A 160 -16.37 -0.59 -4.74
N ASP A 161 -16.48 0.07 -5.88
CA ASP A 161 -17.31 -0.36 -7.01
C ASP A 161 -16.50 -1.32 -7.90
N PHE A 162 -17.07 -2.46 -8.17
CA PHE A 162 -16.61 -3.42 -9.16
C PHE A 162 -17.53 -3.33 -10.38
N THR A 163 -16.94 -3.18 -11.57
CA THR A 163 -17.69 -3.12 -12.82
C THR A 163 -17.10 -4.09 -13.82
N SER A 164 -17.94 -4.92 -14.40
CA SER A 164 -17.60 -5.87 -15.46
C SER A 164 -18.61 -5.71 -16.60
N ALA A 165 -18.15 -5.68 -17.82
CA ALA A 165 -19.04 -5.62 -19.00
C ALA A 165 -19.92 -6.87 -19.13
N ARG A 166 -19.47 -8.01 -18.59
CA ARG A 166 -20.16 -9.29 -18.64
C ARG A 166 -21.07 -9.47 -17.45
N ASP A 167 -20.57 -9.16 -16.26
CA ASP A 167 -21.18 -9.60 -14.99
C ASP A 167 -21.98 -8.48 -14.31
N GLY A 168 -21.77 -7.21 -14.70
CA GLY A 168 -22.52 -6.08 -14.21
C GLY A 168 -21.75 -5.16 -13.26
N ARG A 169 -22.45 -4.64 -12.25
CA ARG A 169 -21.90 -3.75 -11.21
C ARG A 169 -22.18 -4.31 -9.84
N GLY A 170 -21.15 -4.35 -8.99
CA GLY A 170 -21.23 -4.69 -7.58
C GLY A 170 -20.48 -3.69 -6.73
N ARG A 171 -20.87 -3.56 -5.48
CA ARG A 171 -20.28 -2.63 -4.52
C ARG A 171 -19.99 -3.34 -3.21
N ILE A 172 -18.79 -3.12 -2.65
CA ILE A 172 -18.38 -3.67 -1.36
C ILE A 172 -17.97 -2.53 -0.44
N TYR A 173 -18.49 -2.55 0.79
CA TYR A 173 -18.28 -1.55 1.84
C TYR A 173 -17.32 -2.11 2.89
N PHE A 174 -16.21 -1.42 3.11
CA PHE A 174 -15.20 -1.74 4.11
C PHE A 174 -15.25 -0.75 5.26
N GLN A 175 -15.08 -1.26 6.48
CA GLN A 175 -14.93 -0.46 7.69
C GLN A 175 -13.88 -1.10 8.59
N ASN A 176 -12.77 -0.40 8.85
CA ASN A 176 -11.65 -0.88 9.66
C ASN A 176 -11.11 -2.26 9.23
N GLY A 177 -11.07 -2.53 7.91
CA GLY A 177 -10.63 -3.80 7.38
C GLY A 177 -11.65 -4.93 7.39
N GLU A 178 -12.88 -4.67 7.85
CA GLU A 178 -13.99 -5.62 7.80
C GLU A 178 -14.94 -5.30 6.65
N ILE A 179 -15.51 -6.31 6.01
CA ILE A 179 -16.58 -6.15 5.04
C ILE A 179 -17.88 -6.00 5.82
N ILE A 180 -18.50 -4.82 5.77
CA ILE A 180 -19.73 -4.56 6.54
C ILE A 180 -20.99 -4.75 5.70
N HIS A 181 -20.89 -4.55 4.38
CA HIS A 181 -22.01 -4.67 3.46
C HIS A 181 -21.50 -4.93 2.04
N ALA A 182 -22.31 -5.57 1.21
CA ALA A 182 -22.11 -5.68 -0.23
C ALA A 182 -23.44 -5.70 -0.97
N GLU A 183 -23.44 -5.24 -2.21
CA GLU A 183 -24.61 -5.22 -3.07
C GLU A 183 -24.25 -5.40 -4.54
N THR A 184 -25.09 -6.11 -5.27
CA THR A 184 -25.14 -6.18 -6.73
C THR A 184 -26.57 -5.88 -7.20
N ALA A 185 -26.82 -5.95 -8.49
CA ALA A 185 -28.19 -5.85 -9.01
C ALA A 185 -29.09 -7.02 -8.56
N ALA A 186 -28.50 -8.19 -8.29
CA ALA A 186 -29.21 -9.43 -8.00
C ALA A 186 -29.13 -9.87 -6.53
N ALA A 187 -28.10 -9.44 -5.78
CA ALA A 187 -27.82 -9.95 -4.44
C ALA A 187 -27.41 -8.83 -3.46
N LYS A 188 -27.50 -9.13 -2.15
CA LYS A 188 -27.04 -8.28 -1.06
C LYS A 188 -26.24 -9.11 -0.03
N ALA A 189 -25.47 -8.41 0.80
CA ALA A 189 -24.68 -8.99 1.89
C ALA A 189 -23.71 -10.07 1.38
N GLU A 190 -23.61 -11.21 2.06
CA GLU A 190 -22.65 -12.28 1.76
C GLU A 190 -22.85 -12.88 0.35
N ALA A 191 -24.09 -12.98 -0.12
CA ALA A 191 -24.38 -13.46 -1.46
C ALA A 191 -23.83 -12.51 -2.54
N ALA A 192 -23.86 -11.20 -2.32
CA ALA A 192 -23.26 -10.23 -3.23
C ALA A 192 -21.73 -10.32 -3.26
N VAL A 193 -21.08 -10.60 -2.12
CA VAL A 193 -19.62 -10.85 -2.09
C VAL A 193 -19.27 -12.08 -2.91
N SER A 194 -20.00 -13.18 -2.73
CA SER A 194 -19.78 -14.43 -3.47
C SER A 194 -19.96 -14.23 -4.98
N GLU A 195 -20.95 -13.47 -5.40
CA GLU A 195 -21.17 -13.12 -6.80
C GLU A 195 -19.99 -12.32 -7.37
N VAL A 196 -19.59 -11.23 -6.71
CA VAL A 196 -18.52 -10.33 -7.18
C VAL A 196 -17.16 -11.05 -7.23
N VAL A 197 -16.87 -11.92 -6.25
CA VAL A 197 -15.61 -12.72 -6.22
C VAL A 197 -15.49 -13.64 -7.45
N GLY A 198 -16.60 -14.10 -8.00
CA GLY A 198 -16.63 -14.91 -9.22
C GLY A 198 -16.33 -14.15 -10.52
N TRP A 199 -16.35 -12.83 -10.52
CA TRP A 199 -16.21 -12.01 -11.73
C TRP A 199 -14.81 -12.08 -12.31
N ARG A 200 -14.75 -12.06 -13.65
CA ARG A 200 -13.52 -12.12 -14.43
C ARG A 200 -13.42 -10.93 -15.35
N GLY A 201 -12.35 -10.16 -15.16
CA GLY A 201 -12.13 -8.94 -15.92
C GLY A 201 -13.07 -7.80 -15.53
N GLY A 202 -12.72 -6.60 -15.94
CA GLY A 202 -13.42 -5.38 -15.55
C GLY A 202 -12.53 -4.43 -14.78
N ARG A 203 -13.14 -3.62 -13.93
CA ARG A 203 -12.45 -2.60 -13.14
C ARG A 203 -13.00 -2.57 -11.72
N ALA A 204 -12.10 -2.37 -10.78
CA ALA A 204 -12.44 -2.00 -9.41
C ALA A 204 -12.07 -0.52 -9.19
N GLN A 205 -12.96 0.24 -8.57
CA GLN A 205 -12.75 1.66 -8.34
C GLN A 205 -13.32 2.07 -6.97
N GLU A 206 -12.56 2.84 -6.23
CA GLU A 206 -13.03 3.45 -4.99
C GLU A 206 -14.11 4.50 -5.29
N VAL A 207 -15.12 4.60 -4.42
CA VAL A 207 -16.22 5.56 -4.53
C VAL A 207 -16.03 6.61 -3.45
N ALA A 208 -15.87 7.89 -3.87
CA ALA A 208 -15.97 9.00 -2.93
C ALA A 208 -17.43 9.21 -2.51
N ASP A 209 -17.58 9.72 -1.31
CA ASP A 209 -18.89 10.14 -0.79
C ASP A 209 -19.98 9.07 -0.91
N ALA A 210 -19.60 7.79 -0.86
CA ALA A 210 -20.58 6.72 -0.80
C ALA A 210 -21.42 6.89 0.48
N PRO A 211 -22.76 6.77 0.40
CA PRO A 211 -23.58 6.82 1.59
C PRO A 211 -23.18 5.70 2.55
N PRO A 212 -23.17 5.94 3.87
CA PRO A 212 -22.90 4.90 4.85
C PRO A 212 -23.91 3.77 4.70
N ALA A 213 -23.42 2.54 4.63
CA ALA A 213 -24.28 1.36 4.62
C ALA A 213 -24.49 0.84 6.03
N GLU A 214 -25.68 0.38 6.33
CA GLU A 214 -25.93 -0.40 7.55
C GLU A 214 -25.21 -1.73 7.45
N ARG A 215 -24.61 -2.16 8.57
CA ARG A 215 -23.90 -3.45 8.61
C ARG A 215 -24.87 -4.60 8.39
N SER A 216 -24.64 -5.39 7.36
CA SER A 216 -25.41 -6.58 7.03
C SER A 216 -24.57 -7.86 6.98
N ILE A 217 -23.24 -7.74 7.10
CA ILE A 217 -22.28 -8.84 7.13
C ILE A 217 -21.60 -8.83 8.49
N PHE A 218 -21.68 -9.96 9.19
CA PHE A 218 -21.16 -10.15 10.54
C PHE A 218 -20.08 -11.23 10.61
N SER A 219 -19.91 -11.99 9.53
CA SER A 219 -18.83 -12.97 9.38
C SER A 219 -17.48 -12.28 9.22
N SER A 220 -16.41 -12.92 9.71
CA SER A 220 -15.06 -12.42 9.43
C SER A 220 -14.79 -12.46 7.92
N TRP A 221 -14.03 -11.50 7.43
CA TRP A 221 -13.70 -11.44 6.00
C TRP A 221 -12.97 -12.70 5.51
N GLN A 222 -12.14 -13.35 6.36
CA GLN A 222 -11.47 -14.62 6.02
C GLN A 222 -12.46 -15.73 5.75
N SER A 223 -13.44 -15.90 6.65
CA SER A 223 -14.48 -16.90 6.52
C SER A 223 -15.33 -16.68 5.28
N LEU A 224 -15.68 -15.42 5.04
CA LEU A 224 -16.47 -14.99 3.90
C LEU A 224 -15.77 -15.28 2.56
N LEU A 225 -14.47 -14.96 2.46
CA LEU A 225 -13.69 -15.19 1.25
C LEU A 225 -13.48 -16.69 0.99
N LEU A 226 -13.27 -17.48 2.04
CA LEU A 226 -13.15 -18.93 1.88
C LEU A 226 -14.43 -19.52 1.30
N SER A 227 -15.60 -19.16 1.86
CA SER A 227 -16.89 -19.62 1.35
C SER A 227 -17.16 -19.14 -0.08
N ALA A 228 -16.82 -17.89 -0.39
CA ALA A 228 -17.00 -17.32 -1.74
C ALA A 228 -16.10 -18.00 -2.78
N ALA A 229 -14.85 -18.32 -2.42
CA ALA A 229 -13.93 -19.03 -3.29
C ALA A 229 -14.41 -20.47 -3.59
N GLN A 230 -14.90 -21.20 -2.58
CA GLN A 230 -15.48 -22.53 -2.75
C GLN A 230 -16.69 -22.50 -3.68
N ALA A 231 -17.63 -21.58 -3.47
CA ALA A 231 -18.80 -21.43 -4.33
C ALA A 231 -18.42 -21.07 -5.79
N ALA A 232 -17.37 -20.27 -5.99
CA ALA A 232 -16.88 -19.91 -7.32
C ALA A 232 -16.24 -21.11 -8.05
N ASP A 233 -15.62 -22.05 -7.33
CA ASP A 233 -15.02 -23.26 -7.91
C ASP A 233 -16.08 -24.33 -8.21
N GLU A 234 -17.11 -24.48 -7.39
CA GLU A 234 -18.23 -25.39 -7.65
C GLU A 234 -19.02 -25.00 -8.92
N ASN A 235 -19.24 -23.69 -9.12
CA ASN A 235 -19.88 -23.16 -10.34
C ASN A 235 -19.04 -23.31 -11.61
N ARG A 236 -17.76 -23.71 -11.51
CA ARG A 236 -16.89 -24.00 -12.66
C ARG A 236 -16.90 -25.46 -13.09
N ALA A 237 -17.33 -26.34 -12.20
CA ALA A 237 -17.34 -27.80 -12.44
C ALA A 237 -18.64 -28.27 -13.11
N THR A 238 -19.59 -27.35 -13.30
CA THR A 238 -20.88 -27.59 -13.97
C THR A 238 -20.93 -26.92 -15.33
#